data_336547f4aef74d52ce7e6236c3033a17
#
_entry.id   336547f4aef74d52ce7e6236c3033a17
#
_cell.length_a   1.000
_cell.length_b   1.000
_cell.length_c   1.000
_cell.angle_alpha   90.00
_cell.angle_beta   90.00
_cell.angle_gamma   90.00
#
_symmetry.space_group_name_H-M   'P 1'
#
loop_
_entity.id
_entity.type
_entity.pdbx_description
1 polymer ?
#
loop_
_entity_poly.entity_id
_entity_poly.type
_entity_poly.pdbx_seq_one_letter_code
_entity_poly.pdbx_strand_id
1 'polypeptide(L)'
;MALVSITPVAASVAWDARRAVPARVRFADRDLQVTRVGAVRDERAAYPAGSSPRLTVVVEVDSGEALELVFDARRRRWFVDARDAAA
;
A
#
# COMPACT_ATOMS: atom_id res chain seq x y z
N MET A 1 3.22 -14.05 -10.02
CA MET A 1 2.65 -12.74 -9.70
C MET A 1 3.73 -11.68 -9.84
N ALA A 2 3.49 -10.67 -10.63
CA ALA A 2 4.45 -9.59 -10.86
C ALA A 2 3.78 -8.25 -10.61
N LEU A 3 4.37 -7.46 -9.72
CA LEU A 3 3.90 -6.11 -9.48
C LEU A 3 4.49 -5.17 -10.52
N VAL A 4 3.64 -4.39 -11.13
CA VAL A 4 4.03 -3.37 -12.12
C VAL A 4 3.76 -2.00 -11.52
N SER A 5 4.76 -1.13 -11.58
CA SER A 5 4.63 0.25 -11.13
C SER A 5 3.59 0.98 -11.97
N ILE A 6 2.76 1.76 -11.29
CA ILE A 6 1.76 2.60 -11.94
C ILE A 6 1.94 4.04 -11.48
N THR A 7 1.27 4.96 -12.13
CA THR A 7 1.15 6.32 -11.58
C THR A 7 0.44 6.21 -10.23
N PRO A 8 1.02 6.71 -9.14
CA PRO A 8 0.42 6.55 -7.83
C PRO A 8 -1.01 7.07 -7.76
N VAL A 9 -1.90 6.26 -7.18
CA VAL A 9 -3.30 6.61 -6.99
C VAL A 9 -3.58 6.76 -5.51
N ALA A 10 -4.14 7.90 -5.13
CA ALA A 10 -4.50 8.16 -3.73
C ALA A 10 -5.46 7.08 -3.22
N ALA A 11 -5.23 6.60 -2.03
CA ALA A 11 -6.00 5.52 -1.43
C ALA A 11 -6.36 5.84 0.02
N SER A 12 -7.46 5.23 0.50
CA SER A 12 -7.78 5.19 1.92
C SER A 12 -7.51 3.78 2.42
N VAL A 13 -6.79 3.66 3.51
CA VAL A 13 -6.43 2.38 4.11
C VAL A 13 -7.00 2.31 5.51
N ALA A 14 -7.87 1.34 5.76
CA ALA A 14 -8.37 1.04 7.10
C ALA A 14 -7.43 0.02 7.74
N TRP A 15 -7.06 0.29 8.96
CA TRP A 15 -6.05 -0.45 9.70
C TRP A 15 -6.70 -1.37 10.72
N ASP A 16 -6.21 -2.59 10.83
CA ASP A 16 -6.58 -3.49 11.92
C ASP A 16 -5.63 -3.21 13.09
N ALA A 17 -6.15 -2.51 14.11
CA ALA A 17 -5.33 -2.08 15.25
C ALA A 17 -4.82 -3.26 16.08
N ARG A 18 -5.53 -4.38 16.12
CA ARG A 18 -5.13 -5.55 16.91
C ARG A 18 -3.95 -6.27 16.27
N ARG A 19 -3.95 -6.35 14.95
CA ARG A 19 -2.90 -7.05 14.19
C ARG A 19 -1.84 -6.09 13.65
N ALA A 20 -2.08 -4.79 13.73
CA ALA A 20 -1.20 -3.74 13.24
C ALA A 20 -0.89 -3.89 11.75
N VAL A 21 -1.92 -4.20 10.96
CA VAL A 21 -1.81 -4.41 9.51
C VAL A 21 -2.98 -3.74 8.78
N PRO A 22 -2.84 -3.44 7.49
CA PRO A 22 -3.97 -2.97 6.68
C PRO A 22 -5.07 -4.03 6.61
N ALA A 23 -6.32 -3.62 6.73
CA ALA A 23 -7.48 -4.51 6.63
C ALA A 23 -8.32 -4.24 5.39
N ARG A 24 -8.35 -3.02 4.91
CA ARG A 24 -9.17 -2.61 3.77
C ARG A 24 -8.50 -1.49 3.01
N VAL A 25 -8.62 -1.52 1.69
CA VAL A 25 -8.07 -0.50 0.80
C VAL A 25 -9.17 0.02 -0.11
N ARG A 26 -9.30 1.34 -0.20
CA ARG A 26 -10.25 1.99 -1.10
C ARG A 26 -9.50 2.93 -2.03
N PHE A 27 -9.62 2.69 -3.32
CA PHE A 27 -9.02 3.55 -4.34
C PHE A 27 -9.77 3.37 -5.67
N ALA A 28 -9.80 4.41 -6.49
CA ALA A 28 -10.40 4.37 -7.84
C ALA A 28 -11.81 3.76 -7.83
N ASP A 29 -12.65 4.17 -6.87
CA ASP A 29 -14.03 3.69 -6.65
C ASP A 29 -14.13 2.19 -6.33
N ARG A 30 -13.03 1.56 -5.94
CA ARG A 30 -12.99 0.18 -5.51
C ARG A 30 -12.85 0.12 -4.00
N ASP A 31 -13.48 -0.86 -3.39
CA ASP A 31 -13.41 -1.13 -1.94
C ASP A 31 -13.01 -2.59 -1.78
N LEU A 32 -11.77 -2.81 -1.36
CA LEU A 32 -11.16 -4.14 -1.34
C LEU A 32 -10.75 -4.53 0.07
N GLN A 33 -11.04 -5.78 0.45
CA GLN A 33 -10.56 -6.31 1.73
C GLN A 33 -9.19 -6.94 1.54
N VAL A 34 -8.30 -6.69 2.49
CA VAL A 34 -6.98 -7.31 2.52
C VAL A 34 -7.13 -8.73 3.04
N THR A 35 -6.71 -9.70 2.24
CA THR A 35 -6.77 -11.11 2.61
C THR A 35 -5.43 -11.62 3.12
N ARG A 36 -4.33 -10.94 2.76
CA ARG A 36 -3.00 -11.34 3.16
C ARG A 36 -2.06 -10.14 3.13
N VAL A 37 -1.19 -10.05 4.11
CA VAL A 37 -0.13 -9.04 4.14
C VAL A 37 1.20 -9.72 3.83
N GLY A 38 1.89 -9.20 2.82
CA GLY A 38 3.20 -9.69 2.41
C GLY A 38 4.33 -8.85 2.97
N ALA A 39 5.25 -8.45 2.10
CA ALA A 39 6.44 -7.70 2.51
C ALA A 39 6.09 -6.32 3.06
N VAL A 40 6.76 -5.93 4.14
CA VAL A 40 6.66 -4.60 4.73
C VAL A 40 8.06 -3.98 4.71
N ARG A 41 8.16 -2.76 4.22
CA ARG A 41 9.40 -2.01 4.22
C ARG A 41 9.16 -0.66 4.86
N ASP A 42 9.71 -0.46 6.06
CA ASP A 42 9.56 0.78 6.79
C ASP A 42 10.82 1.64 6.60
N GLU A 43 10.69 2.65 5.77
CA GLU A 43 11.78 3.58 5.46
C GLU A 43 11.53 4.96 6.04
N ARG A 44 10.69 5.07 7.07
CA ARG A 44 10.33 6.37 7.64
C ARG A 44 11.49 7.01 8.40
N ALA A 45 12.41 6.22 8.96
CA ALA A 45 13.50 6.73 9.79
C ALA A 45 14.84 6.85 9.04
N ALA A 46 15.02 6.14 7.95
CA ALA A 46 16.32 6.06 7.25
C ALA A 46 16.23 6.74 5.88
N TYR A 47 15.99 8.04 5.89
CA TYR A 47 15.69 8.73 4.64
C TYR A 47 16.73 9.78 4.28
N PRO A 48 17.21 9.81 3.02
CA PRO A 48 18.10 10.88 2.56
C PRO A 48 17.44 12.25 2.64
N ALA A 49 18.22 13.28 2.83
CA ALA A 49 17.73 14.65 2.83
C ALA A 49 17.01 14.94 1.50
N GLY A 50 15.83 15.58 1.58
CA GLY A 50 15.04 15.94 0.40
C GLY A 50 14.05 14.89 -0.05
N SER A 51 14.08 13.69 0.50
CA SER A 51 13.12 12.63 0.19
C SER A 51 12.01 12.57 1.24
N SER A 52 10.85 12.01 0.90
CA SER A 52 9.77 11.80 1.85
C SER A 52 9.92 10.45 2.55
N PRO A 53 9.86 10.40 3.88
CA PRO A 53 9.80 9.13 4.59
C PRO A 53 8.59 8.32 4.16
N ARG A 54 8.76 7.02 3.96
CA ARG A 54 7.67 6.18 3.49
C ARG A 54 7.65 4.82 4.15
N LEU A 55 6.45 4.25 4.19
CA LEU A 55 6.19 2.88 4.60
C LEU A 55 5.57 2.16 3.41
N THR A 56 6.16 1.06 2.98
CA THR A 56 5.66 0.27 1.85
C THR A 56 5.17 -1.08 2.34
N VAL A 57 3.96 -1.44 1.94
CA VAL A 57 3.35 -2.72 2.32
C VAL A 57 2.77 -3.38 1.08
N VAL A 58 3.15 -4.62 0.82
CA VAL A 58 2.55 -5.41 -0.24
C VAL A 58 1.41 -6.23 0.36
N VAL A 59 0.23 -6.14 -0.23
CA VAL A 59 -0.97 -6.87 0.24
C VAL A 59 -1.61 -7.64 -0.90
N GLU A 60 -2.30 -8.72 -0.55
CA GLU A 60 -3.25 -9.37 -1.45
C GLU A 60 -4.65 -8.97 -0.99
N VAL A 61 -5.53 -8.76 -1.95
CA VAL A 61 -6.90 -8.33 -1.69
C VAL A 61 -7.90 -9.37 -2.24
N ASP A 62 -9.16 -9.22 -1.86
CA ASP A 62 -10.20 -10.21 -2.15
C ASP A 62 -10.53 -10.38 -3.63
N SER A 63 -10.10 -9.49 -4.50
CA SER A 63 -10.19 -9.67 -5.94
C SER A 63 -9.13 -10.64 -6.50
N GLY A 64 -8.19 -11.08 -5.67
CA GLY A 64 -7.07 -11.91 -6.09
C GLY A 64 -5.84 -11.14 -6.55
N GLU A 65 -5.93 -9.83 -6.60
CA GLU A 65 -4.80 -8.97 -6.97
C GLU A 65 -3.82 -8.78 -5.82
N ALA A 66 -2.57 -8.51 -6.15
CA ALA A 66 -1.61 -7.94 -5.23
C ALA A 66 -1.47 -6.44 -5.49
N LEU A 67 -1.30 -5.68 -4.44
CA LEU A 67 -1.12 -4.23 -4.48
C LEU A 67 0.08 -3.84 -3.63
N GLU A 68 0.82 -2.84 -4.07
CA GLU A 68 1.83 -2.20 -3.25
C GLU A 68 1.24 -0.90 -2.72
N LEU A 69 1.13 -0.81 -1.40
CA LEU A 69 0.62 0.36 -0.71
C LEU A 69 1.79 1.15 -0.16
N VAL A 70 1.79 2.45 -0.38
CA VAL A 70 2.84 3.35 0.11
C VAL A 70 2.20 4.42 0.96
N PHE A 71 2.65 4.54 2.21
CA PHE A 71 2.29 5.66 3.08
C PHE A 71 3.39 6.70 3.01
N ASP A 72 3.04 7.90 2.54
CA ASP A 72 3.93 9.06 2.54
C ASP A 72 3.74 9.78 3.88
N ALA A 73 4.73 9.68 4.76
CA ALA A 73 4.61 10.22 6.11
C ALA A 73 4.56 11.75 6.13
N ARG A 74 5.16 12.42 5.14
CA ARG A 74 5.12 13.88 5.05
C ARG A 74 3.73 14.38 4.69
N ARG A 75 3.10 13.71 3.71
CA ARG A 75 1.74 14.07 3.24
C ARG A 75 0.65 13.43 4.09
N ARG A 76 1.01 12.43 4.90
CA ARG A 76 0.07 11.63 5.71
C ARG A 76 -1.01 10.99 4.85
N ARG A 77 -0.61 10.43 3.72
CA ARG A 77 -1.53 9.83 2.76
C ARG A 77 -1.00 8.49 2.27
N TRP A 78 -1.94 7.62 1.93
CA TRP A 78 -1.66 6.36 1.29
C TRP A 78 -1.84 6.46 -0.22
N PHE A 79 -1.04 5.68 -0.93
CA PHE A 79 -1.12 5.56 -2.38
C PHE A 79 -1.01 4.10 -2.77
N VAL A 80 -1.67 3.71 -3.86
CA VAL A 80 -1.38 2.46 -4.56
C VAL A 80 -0.33 2.79 -5.59
N ASP A 81 0.84 2.19 -5.48
CA ASP A 81 2.02 2.50 -6.28
C ASP A 81 2.35 1.43 -7.30
N ALA A 82 1.87 0.21 -7.09
CA ALA A 82 2.04 -0.89 -8.03
C ALA A 82 0.86 -1.86 -7.92
N ARG A 83 0.56 -2.54 -9.01
CA ARG A 83 -0.52 -3.51 -9.12
C ARG A 83 -0.03 -4.78 -9.78
N ASP A 84 -0.78 -5.86 -9.57
CA ASP A 84 -0.52 -7.14 -10.21
C ASP A 84 -0.75 -7.04 -11.73
N ALA A 85 0.29 -7.34 -12.50
CA ALA A 85 0.22 -7.27 -13.95
C ALA A 85 -0.61 -8.40 -14.56
N ALA A 86 -0.86 -9.46 -13.81
CA ALA A 86 -1.59 -10.63 -14.30
C ALA A 86 -3.11 -10.47 -14.24
N ALA A 87 -3.57 -9.36 -13.75
CA ALA A 87 -5.00 -9.11 -13.60
C ALA A 87 -5.74 -9.05 -14.94
#